data_a8bf9714961cb683b7c0deb7c99f23b5
#
_entry.id   a8bf9714961cb683b7c0deb7c99f23b5
#
_cell.length_a   1.000
_cell.length_b   1.000
_cell.length_c   1.000
_cell.angle_alpha   90.00
_cell.angle_beta   90.00
_cell.angle_gamma   90.00
#
_symmetry.space_group_name_H-M   'P 1'
#
loop_
_entity.id
_entity.type
_entity.pdbx_description
1 polymer ?
#
loop_
_entity_poly.entity_id
_entity_poly.type
_entity_poly.pdbx_seq_one_letter_code
_entity_poly.pdbx_strand_id
1 'polypeptide(L)'
;MTSRKLDTEMLGFYFNEFKKEGAVILETTNPYEVFRIQLHDSIVVAYTSGKITYINTDDMNNLLDKIKNRISPQKTKNDSSLRIKSKKTPIITSMKIKKELLSDLNDKILISNYTEISTKSPHEYNRFKKFQFTVTIYKTGSIVFTTESEIINILKELLISDYEDINEILIGQDEAGKGEWWGPMTIASVAMKVSDIIELQILGAMDSKKLTEQKISYLFTEIQKRAISMRVIPIGAERFNELYDEFHSEDKVLDDLLAWGHTKALNEVLFNSEVDLVGSQLIIDEFNKIKTQKRIKSLVEEKNLQIIQEHKADVKFPIVSIASICAKHVRNLEVKDLENEFKIKFQNSNPKELLMMKNCEKFLKLAYIK
;
A
#
# COMPACT_ATOMS: atom_id res chain seq x y z
N MET A 1 9.20 -33.30 0.71
CA MET A 1 8.39 -32.18 1.19
C MET A 1 6.99 -32.30 0.63
N THR A 2 6.00 -32.17 1.48
CA THR A 2 4.57 -32.14 1.10
C THR A 2 4.09 -30.71 1.10
N SER A 3 3.03 -30.44 0.36
CA SER A 3 2.42 -29.11 0.37
C SER A 3 0.90 -29.19 0.52
N ARG A 4 0.33 -28.26 1.29
CA ARG A 4 -1.11 -28.03 1.39
C ARG A 4 -1.42 -26.59 0.98
N LYS A 5 -2.64 -26.34 0.54
CA LYS A 5 -3.15 -24.99 0.29
C LYS A 5 -4.04 -24.58 1.47
N LEU A 6 -3.69 -23.46 2.10
CA LEU A 6 -4.45 -22.85 3.16
C LEU A 6 -5.13 -21.58 2.65
N ASP A 7 -6.09 -21.10 3.40
CA ASP A 7 -6.64 -19.76 3.17
C ASP A 7 -5.59 -18.70 3.56
N THR A 8 -5.30 -17.79 2.65
CA THR A 8 -4.29 -16.74 2.86
C THR A 8 -4.60 -15.84 4.04
N GLU A 9 -5.90 -15.60 4.30
CA GLU A 9 -6.35 -14.79 5.45
C GLU A 9 -6.07 -15.48 6.79
N MET A 10 -5.88 -16.79 6.78
CA MET A 10 -5.66 -17.60 7.99
C MET A 10 -4.18 -17.87 8.29
N LEU A 11 -3.26 -17.46 7.41
CA LEU A 11 -1.82 -17.72 7.60
C LEU A 11 -1.29 -17.17 8.93
N GLY A 12 -1.73 -15.98 9.35
CA GLY A 12 -1.37 -15.39 10.63
C GLY A 12 -1.87 -16.21 11.82
N PHE A 13 -3.07 -16.82 11.72
CA PHE A 13 -3.59 -17.70 12.76
C PHE A 13 -2.74 -18.99 12.87
N TYR A 14 -2.42 -19.61 11.73
CA TYR A 14 -1.53 -20.79 11.71
C TYR A 14 -0.18 -20.47 12.32
N PHE A 15 0.42 -19.32 11.99
CA PHE A 15 1.67 -18.89 12.57
C PHE A 15 1.63 -18.79 14.12
N ASN A 16 0.55 -18.19 14.65
CA ASN A 16 0.37 -18.06 16.09
C ASN A 16 0.14 -19.41 16.78
N GLU A 17 -0.58 -20.33 16.15
CA GLU A 17 -0.77 -21.67 16.68
C GLU A 17 0.55 -22.48 16.67
N PHE A 18 1.36 -22.38 15.62
CA PHE A 18 2.70 -22.99 15.59
C PHE A 18 3.61 -22.43 16.68
N LYS A 19 3.55 -21.12 16.96
CA LYS A 19 4.29 -20.53 18.08
C LYS A 19 3.90 -21.12 19.44
N LYS A 20 2.61 -21.35 19.66
CA LYS A 20 2.11 -21.99 20.89
C LYS A 20 2.61 -23.42 21.05
N GLU A 21 2.85 -24.12 19.95
CA GLU A 21 3.42 -25.48 19.94
C GLU A 21 4.98 -25.46 19.99
N GLY A 22 5.60 -24.29 20.23
CA GLY A 22 7.03 -24.16 20.43
C GLY A 22 7.86 -23.98 19.16
N ALA A 23 7.25 -23.51 18.07
CA ALA A 23 7.98 -23.26 16.83
C ALA A 23 9.01 -22.13 16.97
N VAL A 24 10.21 -22.34 16.44
CA VAL A 24 11.27 -21.35 16.32
C VAL A 24 11.15 -20.62 15.01
N ILE A 25 11.19 -19.30 15.03
CA ILE A 25 11.12 -18.47 13.83
C ILE A 25 12.49 -18.51 13.15
N LEU A 26 12.49 -18.77 11.84
CA LEU A 26 13.66 -18.71 10.97
C LEU A 26 13.54 -17.51 10.02
N GLU A 27 14.68 -17.03 9.54
CA GLU A 27 14.70 -16.02 8.49
C GLU A 27 14.08 -16.55 7.20
N THR A 28 13.24 -15.73 6.56
CA THR A 28 12.70 -16.03 5.25
C THR A 28 13.79 -15.96 4.19
N THR A 29 13.78 -16.88 3.23
CA THR A 29 14.83 -16.99 2.21
C THR A 29 14.45 -16.38 0.87
N ASN A 30 13.18 -16.00 0.71
CA ASN A 30 12.69 -15.29 -0.48
C ASN A 30 11.47 -14.42 -0.17
N PRO A 31 11.16 -13.42 -1.01
CA PRO A 31 10.10 -12.44 -0.75
C PRO A 31 8.67 -13.00 -0.81
N TYR A 32 8.50 -14.23 -1.28
CA TYR A 32 7.18 -14.88 -1.34
C TYR A 32 6.86 -15.68 -0.08
N GLU A 33 7.79 -15.80 0.85
CA GLU A 33 7.56 -16.45 2.14
C GLU A 33 6.90 -15.48 3.12
N VAL A 34 5.74 -15.89 3.65
CA VAL A 34 5.05 -15.16 4.72
C VAL A 34 5.70 -15.43 6.06
N PHE A 35 6.06 -16.71 6.29
CA PHE A 35 6.87 -17.11 7.44
C PHE A 35 7.62 -18.40 7.14
N ARG A 36 8.74 -18.57 7.83
CA ARG A 36 9.54 -19.78 7.90
C ARG A 36 9.77 -20.10 9.36
N ILE A 37 9.46 -21.33 9.76
CA ILE A 37 9.60 -21.77 11.14
C ILE A 37 10.17 -23.18 11.18
N GLN A 38 10.87 -23.49 12.27
CA GLN A 38 11.24 -24.85 12.63
C GLN A 38 10.32 -25.31 13.75
N LEU A 39 9.64 -26.42 13.54
CA LEU A 39 8.82 -27.08 14.54
C LEU A 39 9.22 -28.54 14.61
N HIS A 40 9.78 -28.98 15.75
CA HIS A 40 10.46 -30.26 15.91
C HIS A 40 11.52 -30.45 14.81
N ASP A 41 11.48 -31.56 14.08
CA ASP A 41 12.42 -31.88 13.00
C ASP A 41 11.95 -31.35 11.63
N SER A 42 10.86 -30.58 11.56
CA SER A 42 10.27 -30.09 10.32
C SER A 42 10.47 -28.59 10.15
N ILE A 43 10.91 -28.19 8.96
CA ILE A 43 10.83 -26.79 8.51
C ILE A 43 9.49 -26.60 7.81
N VAL A 44 8.72 -25.64 8.31
CA VAL A 44 7.43 -25.24 7.74
C VAL A 44 7.61 -23.89 7.07
N VAL A 45 7.25 -23.79 5.78
CA VAL A 45 7.32 -22.55 5.03
C VAL A 45 5.94 -22.23 4.46
N ALA A 46 5.42 -21.05 4.79
CA ALA A 46 4.19 -20.55 4.22
C ALA A 46 4.47 -19.44 3.22
N TYR A 47 3.76 -19.47 2.12
CA TYR A 47 3.91 -18.54 0.99
C TYR A 47 2.71 -17.61 0.84
N THR A 48 2.93 -16.46 0.25
CA THR A 48 1.89 -15.46 -0.06
C THR A 48 0.74 -16.02 -0.92
N SER A 49 0.98 -17.11 -1.65
CA SER A 49 -0.04 -17.84 -2.42
C SER A 49 -0.99 -18.67 -1.55
N GLY A 50 -0.79 -18.72 -0.23
CA GLY A 50 -1.50 -19.65 0.67
C GLY A 50 -0.93 -21.09 0.66
N LYS A 51 0.10 -21.35 -0.14
CA LYS A 51 0.79 -22.66 -0.12
C LYS A 51 1.62 -22.77 1.14
N ILE A 52 1.50 -23.89 1.85
CA ILE A 52 2.39 -24.27 2.96
C ILE A 52 3.15 -25.52 2.59
N THR A 53 4.46 -25.54 2.82
CA THR A 53 5.33 -26.72 2.58
C THR A 53 5.96 -27.16 3.88
N TYR A 54 6.05 -28.47 4.08
CA TYR A 54 6.57 -29.10 5.30
C TYR A 54 7.06 -30.52 5.05
N ILE A 55 7.79 -31.11 5.98
CA ILE A 55 8.13 -32.53 5.96
C ILE A 55 6.87 -33.31 6.38
N ASN A 56 6.50 -34.29 5.55
CA ASN A 56 5.29 -35.08 5.78
C ASN A 56 5.52 -36.08 6.90
N THR A 57 5.07 -35.75 8.10
CA THR A 57 5.00 -36.63 9.27
C THR A 57 3.56 -36.69 9.76
N ASP A 58 3.19 -37.81 10.40
CA ASP A 58 1.84 -37.94 10.95
C ASP A 58 1.56 -36.86 12.01
N ASP A 59 2.56 -36.52 12.80
CA ASP A 59 2.44 -35.45 13.81
C ASP A 59 2.15 -34.09 13.17
N MET A 60 2.84 -33.73 12.09
CA MET A 60 2.62 -32.46 11.40
C MET A 60 1.24 -32.43 10.71
N ASN A 61 0.82 -33.54 10.10
CA ASN A 61 -0.51 -33.63 9.50
C ASN A 61 -1.62 -33.50 10.55
N ASN A 62 -1.47 -34.23 11.67
CA ASN A 62 -2.41 -34.18 12.82
C ASN A 62 -2.47 -32.76 13.40
N LEU A 63 -1.33 -32.06 13.53
CA LEU A 63 -1.28 -30.69 14.01
C LEU A 63 -1.99 -29.74 13.06
N LEU A 64 -1.74 -29.82 11.76
CA LEU A 64 -2.41 -28.98 10.76
C LEU A 64 -3.93 -29.21 10.76
N ASP A 65 -4.39 -30.47 10.89
CA ASP A 65 -5.79 -30.80 10.96
C ASP A 65 -6.40 -30.34 12.29
N LYS A 66 -5.69 -30.41 13.40
CA LYS A 66 -6.10 -29.88 14.71
C LYS A 66 -6.24 -28.36 14.68
N ILE A 67 -5.30 -27.66 14.06
CA ILE A 67 -5.37 -26.20 13.85
C ILE A 67 -6.58 -25.87 12.97
N LYS A 68 -6.75 -26.58 11.85
CA LYS A 68 -7.88 -26.39 10.94
C LYS A 68 -9.23 -26.58 11.64
N ASN A 69 -9.34 -27.58 12.52
CA ASN A 69 -10.57 -27.85 13.27
C ASN A 69 -10.85 -26.79 14.35
N ARG A 70 -9.83 -26.12 14.90
CA ARG A 70 -10.00 -24.95 15.79
C ARG A 70 -10.53 -23.73 15.07
N ILE A 71 -10.23 -23.61 13.77
CA ILE A 71 -10.70 -22.51 12.89
C ILE A 71 -12.16 -22.71 12.48
N SER A 72 -12.63 -23.97 12.37
CA SER A 72 -14.02 -24.26 12.02
C SER A 72 -14.90 -24.02 13.24
N PRO A 73 -15.90 -23.13 13.19
CA PRO A 73 -16.83 -22.96 14.29
C PRO A 73 -17.53 -24.28 14.57
N GLN A 74 -17.58 -24.65 15.86
CA GLN A 74 -18.33 -25.83 16.29
C GLN A 74 -19.77 -25.74 15.75
N LYS A 75 -20.11 -26.64 14.86
CA LYS A 75 -21.51 -26.87 14.47
C LYS A 75 -22.25 -27.43 15.68
N THR A 76 -22.89 -26.58 16.46
CA THR A 76 -23.97 -26.99 17.32
C THR A 76 -25.07 -27.57 16.42
N LYS A 77 -25.37 -28.84 16.65
CA LYS A 77 -26.55 -29.51 16.07
C LYS A 77 -27.79 -28.77 16.56
N ASN A 78 -28.39 -28.00 15.70
CA ASN A 78 -29.82 -27.62 15.59
C ASN A 78 -29.86 -26.24 14.89
N ASP A 79 -29.85 -26.23 13.58
CA ASP A 79 -30.79 -25.43 12.79
C ASP A 79 -30.63 -25.76 11.30
N SER A 80 -31.66 -26.42 10.76
CA SER A 80 -31.78 -26.73 9.35
C SER A 80 -32.39 -25.54 8.59
N SER A 81 -31.73 -24.41 8.59
CA SER A 81 -32.03 -23.30 7.68
C SER A 81 -31.03 -22.18 7.85
N LEU A 82 -29.91 -22.28 7.14
CA LEU A 82 -29.13 -21.13 6.69
C LEU A 82 -27.86 -21.68 6.00
N ARG A 83 -28.04 -22.18 4.78
CA ARG A 83 -26.94 -22.21 3.83
C ARG A 83 -26.59 -20.75 3.49
N ILE A 84 -25.80 -20.11 4.33
CA ILE A 84 -25.12 -18.87 3.96
C ILE A 84 -24.01 -19.28 3.00
N LYS A 85 -24.33 -19.29 1.71
CA LYS A 85 -23.31 -19.06 0.69
C LYS A 85 -22.65 -17.77 1.12
N SER A 86 -21.34 -17.79 1.42
CA SER A 86 -20.53 -16.58 1.59
C SER A 86 -20.61 -15.81 0.28
N LYS A 87 -21.61 -14.96 0.13
CA LYS A 87 -21.63 -13.91 -0.89
C LYS A 87 -20.49 -13.00 -0.48
N LYS A 88 -19.35 -13.06 -1.18
CA LYS A 88 -18.40 -11.97 -1.17
C LYS A 88 -19.22 -10.72 -1.47
N THR A 89 -19.40 -9.87 -0.48
CA THR A 89 -20.09 -8.60 -0.67
C THR A 89 -19.31 -7.86 -1.74
N PRO A 90 -19.91 -7.45 -2.85
CA PRO A 90 -19.18 -6.81 -3.92
C PRO A 90 -18.56 -5.52 -3.38
N ILE A 91 -17.26 -5.35 -3.59
CA ILE A 91 -16.53 -4.18 -3.10
C ILE A 91 -16.94 -2.99 -3.97
N ILE A 92 -17.38 -1.92 -3.33
CA ILE A 92 -17.62 -0.64 -4.00
C ILE A 92 -16.33 0.16 -3.95
N THR A 93 -15.92 0.67 -5.10
CA THR A 93 -14.75 1.53 -5.21
C THR A 93 -15.08 2.78 -6.02
N SER A 94 -14.19 3.75 -5.97
CA SER A 94 -14.32 4.98 -6.74
C SER A 94 -12.98 5.37 -7.34
N MET A 95 -13.03 5.96 -8.52
CA MET A 95 -11.89 6.55 -9.19
C MET A 95 -12.31 7.83 -9.91
N LYS A 96 -11.35 8.55 -10.48
CA LYS A 96 -11.59 9.72 -11.31
C LYS A 96 -10.91 9.56 -12.65
N ILE A 97 -11.62 9.89 -13.73
CA ILE A 97 -11.10 9.95 -15.09
C ILE A 97 -11.21 11.37 -15.64
N LYS A 98 -10.54 11.62 -16.74
CA LYS A 98 -10.70 12.87 -17.50
C LYS A 98 -12.13 13.01 -18.01
N LYS A 99 -12.68 14.23 -18.02
CA LYS A 99 -14.07 14.46 -18.43
C LYS A 99 -14.30 14.11 -19.89
N GLU A 100 -13.29 14.28 -20.71
CA GLU A 100 -13.30 13.98 -22.14
C GLU A 100 -13.59 12.49 -22.42
N LEU A 101 -13.23 11.62 -21.48
CA LEU A 101 -13.45 10.17 -21.58
C LEU A 101 -14.85 9.71 -21.14
N LEU A 102 -15.70 10.62 -20.63
CA LEU A 102 -17.02 10.23 -20.08
C LEU A 102 -17.95 9.66 -21.14
N SER A 103 -17.94 10.20 -22.35
CA SER A 103 -18.76 9.71 -23.45
C SER A 103 -18.32 8.31 -23.88
N ASP A 104 -17.03 8.11 -24.07
CA ASP A 104 -16.47 6.82 -24.49
C ASP A 104 -16.71 5.74 -23.42
N LEU A 105 -16.53 6.08 -22.14
CA LEU A 105 -16.88 5.18 -21.03
C LEU A 105 -18.35 4.79 -21.06
N ASN A 106 -19.25 5.74 -21.27
CA ASN A 106 -20.69 5.52 -21.35
C ASN A 106 -21.03 4.49 -22.44
N ASP A 107 -20.47 4.68 -23.63
CA ASP A 107 -20.73 3.84 -24.79
C ASP A 107 -20.17 2.42 -24.58
N LYS A 108 -18.97 2.29 -24.04
CA LYS A 108 -18.36 1.00 -23.70
C LYS A 108 -19.18 0.22 -22.66
N ILE A 109 -19.74 0.91 -21.65
CA ILE A 109 -20.60 0.29 -20.64
C ILE A 109 -21.89 -0.23 -21.27
N LEU A 110 -22.53 0.53 -22.16
CA LEU A 110 -23.74 0.12 -22.88
C LEU A 110 -23.49 -1.10 -23.77
N ILE A 111 -22.39 -1.10 -24.53
CA ILE A 111 -21.96 -2.23 -25.39
C ILE A 111 -21.78 -3.50 -24.56
N SER A 112 -21.36 -3.36 -23.30
CA SER A 112 -21.16 -4.47 -22.37
C SER A 112 -22.44 -4.95 -21.68
N ASN A 113 -23.60 -4.64 -22.23
CA ASN A 113 -24.94 -5.07 -21.76
C ASN A 113 -25.27 -4.60 -20.31
N TYR A 114 -24.76 -3.45 -19.92
CA TYR A 114 -25.29 -2.75 -18.75
C TYR A 114 -26.54 -1.98 -19.14
N THR A 115 -27.55 -2.02 -18.30
CA THR A 115 -28.79 -1.25 -18.50
C THR A 115 -28.68 0.10 -17.83
N GLU A 116 -28.96 1.16 -18.56
CA GLU A 116 -29.10 2.48 -17.98
C GLU A 116 -30.30 2.55 -17.05
N ILE A 117 -30.11 3.16 -15.89
CA ILE A 117 -31.17 3.34 -14.89
C ILE A 117 -31.24 4.82 -14.48
N SER A 118 -32.36 5.22 -13.87
CA SER A 118 -32.59 6.59 -13.46
C SER A 118 -31.48 7.11 -12.54
N THR A 119 -30.97 8.30 -12.84
CA THR A 119 -30.06 9.04 -11.98
C THR A 119 -30.73 9.44 -10.66
N LYS A 120 -29.99 9.46 -9.56
CA LYS A 120 -30.48 9.83 -8.23
C LYS A 120 -30.12 11.26 -7.82
N SER A 121 -29.25 11.90 -8.59
CA SER A 121 -28.74 13.23 -8.31
C SER A 121 -28.48 14.01 -9.60
N PRO A 122 -28.69 15.33 -9.61
CA PRO A 122 -28.37 16.19 -10.75
C PRO A 122 -26.86 16.26 -11.09
N HIS A 123 -26.01 15.79 -10.16
CA HIS A 123 -24.56 15.71 -10.36
C HIS A 123 -24.12 14.44 -11.09
N GLU A 124 -25.01 13.45 -11.21
CA GLU A 124 -24.73 12.25 -12.00
C GLU A 124 -24.78 12.59 -13.50
N TYR A 125 -23.82 12.04 -14.24
CA TYR A 125 -23.82 12.05 -15.71
C TYR A 125 -24.70 10.90 -16.20
N ASN A 126 -24.42 9.69 -15.70
CA ASN A 126 -25.21 8.49 -15.98
C ASN A 126 -25.10 7.45 -14.87
N ARG A 127 -26.02 6.50 -14.84
CA ARG A 127 -26.06 5.40 -13.90
C ARG A 127 -26.46 4.11 -14.61
N PHE A 128 -25.72 3.03 -14.34
CA PHE A 128 -25.90 1.73 -14.98
C PHE A 128 -26.01 0.62 -13.97
N LYS A 129 -26.70 -0.47 -14.38
CA LYS A 129 -26.83 -1.69 -13.59
C LYS A 129 -26.73 -2.91 -14.48
N LYS A 130 -26.03 -3.96 -13.98
CA LYS A 130 -26.00 -5.31 -14.53
C LYS A 130 -26.02 -6.29 -13.37
N PHE A 131 -27.12 -7.06 -13.22
CA PHE A 131 -27.36 -7.92 -12.03
C PHE A 131 -27.23 -7.13 -10.71
N GLN A 132 -26.27 -7.51 -9.85
CA GLN A 132 -25.94 -6.83 -8.58
C GLN A 132 -24.92 -5.69 -8.73
N PHE A 133 -24.31 -5.55 -9.90
CA PHE A 133 -23.28 -4.57 -10.13
C PHE A 133 -23.86 -3.25 -10.58
N THR A 134 -23.31 -2.17 -10.07
CA THR A 134 -23.73 -0.80 -10.42
C THR A 134 -22.52 0.04 -10.78
N VAL A 135 -22.71 0.94 -11.74
CA VAL A 135 -21.76 1.97 -12.12
C VAL A 135 -22.48 3.31 -12.10
N THR A 136 -21.95 4.27 -11.36
CA THR A 136 -22.45 5.65 -11.33
C THR A 136 -21.34 6.57 -11.81
N ILE A 137 -21.60 7.30 -12.85
CA ILE A 137 -20.71 8.27 -13.45
C ILE A 137 -21.18 9.67 -13.06
N TYR A 138 -20.28 10.52 -12.60
CA TYR A 138 -20.56 11.90 -12.23
C TYR A 138 -19.99 12.88 -13.23
N LYS A 139 -20.66 14.02 -13.44
CA LYS A 139 -20.23 15.12 -14.33
C LYS A 139 -18.84 15.67 -14.00
N THR A 140 -18.33 15.40 -12.81
CA THR A 140 -16.98 15.77 -12.38
C THR A 140 -15.87 14.84 -12.89
N GLY A 141 -16.22 13.74 -13.56
CA GLY A 141 -15.30 12.66 -13.94
C GLY A 141 -15.12 11.59 -12.85
N SER A 142 -15.78 11.74 -11.70
CA SER A 142 -15.76 10.69 -10.66
C SER A 142 -16.67 9.53 -11.09
N ILE A 143 -16.19 8.32 -10.84
CA ILE A 143 -16.91 7.07 -11.10
C ILE A 143 -16.98 6.29 -9.81
N VAL A 144 -18.16 5.82 -9.44
CA VAL A 144 -18.37 4.90 -8.32
C VAL A 144 -18.93 3.61 -8.89
N PHE A 145 -18.28 2.50 -8.65
CA PHE A 145 -18.68 1.23 -9.21
C PHE A 145 -18.45 0.06 -8.26
N THR A 146 -19.21 -0.98 -8.51
CA THR A 146 -19.00 -2.27 -7.86
C THR A 146 -17.92 -3.03 -8.62
N THR A 147 -16.85 -3.46 -7.94
CA THR A 147 -15.73 -4.16 -8.58
C THR A 147 -16.19 -5.48 -9.18
N GLU A 148 -16.05 -5.57 -10.49
CA GLU A 148 -16.33 -6.74 -11.31
C GLU A 148 -15.37 -6.74 -12.50
N SER A 149 -15.03 -7.93 -13.00
CA SER A 149 -14.00 -8.10 -14.05
C SER A 149 -14.27 -7.30 -15.31
N GLU A 150 -15.52 -7.23 -15.73
CA GLU A 150 -15.91 -6.57 -16.99
C GLU A 150 -15.73 -5.04 -16.90
N ILE A 151 -16.22 -4.40 -15.83
CA ILE A 151 -16.03 -2.95 -15.65
C ILE A 151 -14.55 -2.62 -15.44
N ILE A 152 -13.79 -3.47 -14.78
CA ILE A 152 -12.35 -3.32 -14.63
C ILE A 152 -11.66 -3.34 -16.00
N ASN A 153 -12.05 -4.24 -16.90
CA ASN A 153 -11.47 -4.32 -18.25
C ASN A 153 -11.82 -3.08 -19.09
N ILE A 154 -13.06 -2.62 -19.04
CA ILE A 154 -13.48 -1.39 -19.71
C ILE A 154 -12.64 -0.19 -19.25
N LEU A 155 -12.46 -0.05 -17.93
CA LEU A 155 -11.67 1.03 -17.35
C LEU A 155 -10.17 0.90 -17.69
N LYS A 156 -9.62 -0.32 -17.74
CA LYS A 156 -8.25 -0.55 -18.19
C LYS A 156 -8.05 -0.09 -19.63
N GLU A 157 -8.89 -0.55 -20.55
CA GLU A 157 -8.81 -0.14 -21.96
C GLU A 157 -8.87 1.37 -22.11
N LEU A 158 -9.74 2.04 -21.34
CA LEU A 158 -9.88 3.48 -21.39
C LEU A 158 -8.64 4.22 -20.88
N LEU A 159 -8.01 3.72 -19.83
CA LEU A 159 -6.85 4.35 -19.22
C LEU A 159 -5.53 4.05 -19.96
N ILE A 160 -5.45 2.91 -20.63
CA ILE A 160 -4.26 2.54 -21.43
C ILE A 160 -3.98 3.58 -22.51
N SER A 161 -5.02 4.21 -23.09
CA SER A 161 -4.85 5.24 -24.13
C SER A 161 -4.09 6.49 -23.65
N ASP A 162 -3.95 6.70 -22.35
CA ASP A 162 -3.18 7.80 -21.77
C ASP A 162 -1.65 7.53 -21.73
N TYR A 163 -1.21 6.32 -22.06
CA TYR A 163 0.18 5.91 -22.00
C TYR A 163 0.66 5.38 -23.36
N GLU A 164 1.93 5.65 -23.70
CA GLU A 164 2.55 5.18 -24.94
C GLU A 164 2.92 3.69 -24.85
N ASP A 165 3.42 3.24 -23.69
CA ASP A 165 3.77 1.85 -23.44
C ASP A 165 3.29 1.39 -22.05
N ILE A 166 2.45 0.37 -22.02
CA ILE A 166 1.95 -0.24 -20.76
C ILE A 166 3.01 -1.06 -20.02
N ASN A 167 4.10 -1.41 -20.67
CA ASN A 167 5.24 -2.11 -20.06
C ASN A 167 6.30 -1.15 -19.52
N GLU A 168 6.17 0.15 -19.82
CA GLU A 168 7.06 1.18 -19.26
C GLU A 168 7.07 1.07 -17.73
N ILE A 169 8.25 1.28 -17.15
CA ILE A 169 8.43 1.28 -15.71
C ILE A 169 8.56 2.72 -15.24
N LEU A 170 7.67 3.10 -14.32
CA LEU A 170 7.72 4.39 -13.65
C LEU A 170 8.19 4.19 -12.21
N ILE A 171 8.96 5.17 -11.72
CA ILE A 171 9.40 5.23 -10.32
C ILE A 171 8.75 6.46 -9.70
N GLY A 172 7.97 6.26 -8.64
CA GLY A 172 7.32 7.33 -7.88
C GLY A 172 7.94 7.53 -6.50
N GLN A 173 8.05 8.78 -6.07
CA GLN A 173 8.50 9.11 -4.72
C GLN A 173 7.58 10.13 -4.06
N ASP A 174 7.32 9.91 -2.76
CA ASP A 174 6.59 10.85 -1.90
C ASP A 174 6.98 10.65 -0.43
N GLU A 175 6.61 11.60 0.43
CA GLU A 175 6.80 11.51 1.87
C GLU A 175 5.49 11.67 2.65
N ALA A 176 5.46 11.15 3.88
CA ALA A 176 4.41 11.37 4.86
C ALA A 176 5.00 11.81 6.21
N GLY A 177 4.28 12.68 6.92
CA GLY A 177 4.70 13.17 8.23
C GLY A 177 5.50 14.46 8.22
N LYS A 178 5.79 15.03 7.05
CA LYS A 178 6.39 16.37 6.94
C LYS A 178 5.46 17.42 7.55
N GLY A 179 5.94 18.10 8.57
CA GLY A 179 5.13 19.09 9.27
C GLY A 179 4.30 18.57 10.44
N GLU A 180 4.24 17.27 10.64
CA GLU A 180 3.63 16.65 11.81
C GLU A 180 4.56 16.77 13.03
N TRP A 181 3.97 16.78 14.23
CA TRP A 181 4.76 16.84 15.47
C TRP A 181 5.17 15.47 15.99
N TRP A 182 4.41 14.44 15.65
CA TRP A 182 4.52 13.11 16.22
C TRP A 182 4.65 12.02 15.14
N GLY A 183 5.31 10.95 15.52
CA GLY A 183 5.53 9.81 14.64
C GLY A 183 6.67 10.03 13.65
N PRO A 184 6.98 9.07 12.80
CA PRO A 184 8.08 9.16 11.86
C PRO A 184 7.76 10.08 10.68
N MET A 185 8.78 10.72 10.15
CA MET A 185 8.79 11.15 8.76
C MET A 185 9.10 9.94 7.89
N THR A 186 8.22 9.62 6.98
CA THR A 186 8.33 8.39 6.18
C THR A 186 8.45 8.72 4.71
N ILE A 187 9.48 8.23 4.06
CA ILE A 187 9.76 8.44 2.63
C ILE A 187 9.56 7.13 1.90
N ALA A 188 8.84 7.13 0.78
CA ALA A 188 8.62 5.97 -0.06
C ALA A 188 9.13 6.19 -1.48
N SER A 189 9.71 5.13 -2.05
CA SER A 189 10.05 5.02 -3.46
C SER A 189 9.50 3.70 -3.98
N VAL A 190 8.80 3.72 -5.12
CA VAL A 190 8.13 2.55 -5.71
C VAL A 190 8.40 2.52 -7.21
N ALA A 191 8.91 1.40 -7.71
CA ALA A 191 9.06 1.11 -9.14
C ALA A 191 7.98 0.12 -9.58
N MET A 192 7.24 0.44 -10.64
CA MET A 192 6.10 -0.35 -11.10
C MET A 192 5.84 -0.18 -12.59
N LYS A 193 5.29 -1.21 -13.24
CA LYS A 193 4.81 -1.12 -14.63
C LYS A 193 3.55 -0.26 -14.71
N VAL A 194 3.39 0.45 -15.82
CA VAL A 194 2.19 1.25 -16.11
C VAL A 194 0.93 0.39 -16.03
N SER A 195 0.95 -0.84 -16.54
CA SER A 195 -0.19 -1.77 -16.44
C SER A 195 -0.68 -2.00 -15.00
N ASP A 196 0.27 -2.17 -14.06
CA ASP A 196 -0.05 -2.38 -12.65
C ASP A 196 -0.50 -1.09 -11.95
N ILE A 197 0.05 0.05 -12.37
CA ILE A 197 -0.39 1.38 -11.90
C ILE A 197 -1.86 1.61 -12.27
N ILE A 198 -2.24 1.29 -13.52
CA ILE A 198 -3.64 1.38 -13.98
C ILE A 198 -4.55 0.48 -13.13
N GLU A 199 -4.13 -0.75 -12.85
CA GLU A 199 -4.92 -1.64 -11.98
C GLU A 199 -5.14 -1.04 -10.57
N LEU A 200 -4.10 -0.48 -9.97
CA LEU A 200 -4.21 0.15 -8.67
C LEU A 200 -5.08 1.40 -8.68
N GLN A 201 -5.04 2.21 -9.75
CA GLN A 201 -5.99 3.32 -9.94
C GLN A 201 -7.44 2.84 -9.94
N ILE A 202 -7.73 1.76 -10.68
CA ILE A 202 -9.06 1.15 -10.73
C ILE A 202 -9.47 0.61 -9.37
N LEU A 203 -8.53 0.04 -8.61
CA LEU A 203 -8.75 -0.36 -7.23
C LEU A 203 -8.92 0.83 -6.26
N GLY A 204 -8.78 2.06 -6.74
CA GLY A 204 -9.01 3.29 -6.00
C GLY A 204 -7.77 3.92 -5.39
N ALA A 205 -6.57 3.61 -5.91
CA ALA A 205 -5.37 4.35 -5.54
C ALA A 205 -5.48 5.79 -6.06
N MET A 206 -5.47 6.73 -5.14
CA MET A 206 -5.59 8.16 -5.39
C MET A 206 -4.90 8.91 -4.24
N ASP A 207 -4.98 10.23 -4.26
CA ASP A 207 -4.52 11.10 -3.17
C ASP A 207 -4.80 10.46 -1.78
N SER A 208 -3.73 10.05 -1.11
CA SER A 208 -3.79 9.30 0.16
C SER A 208 -4.53 10.04 1.28
N LYS A 209 -4.65 11.38 1.16
CA LYS A 209 -5.37 12.24 2.12
C LYS A 209 -6.88 12.02 2.09
N LYS A 210 -7.39 11.45 0.99
CA LYS A 210 -8.83 11.16 0.79
C LYS A 210 -9.20 9.71 1.13
N LEU A 211 -8.22 8.88 1.45
CA LEU A 211 -8.42 7.45 1.73
C LEU A 211 -8.59 7.19 3.23
N THR A 212 -9.46 6.25 3.56
CA THR A 212 -9.56 5.70 4.91
C THR A 212 -8.34 4.83 5.23
N GLU A 213 -8.01 4.63 6.50
CA GLU A 213 -6.91 3.74 6.91
C GLU A 213 -7.08 2.31 6.39
N GLN A 214 -8.31 1.79 6.43
CA GLN A 214 -8.61 0.45 5.92
C GLN A 214 -8.31 0.35 4.42
N LYS A 215 -8.67 1.40 3.65
CA LYS A 215 -8.39 1.46 2.21
C LYS A 215 -6.90 1.58 1.93
N ILE A 216 -6.18 2.39 2.70
CA ILE A 216 -4.71 2.52 2.63
C ILE A 216 -4.04 1.17 2.88
N SER A 217 -4.44 0.45 3.94
CA SER A 217 -3.89 -0.87 4.26
C SER A 217 -4.17 -1.91 3.17
N TYR A 218 -5.39 -1.93 2.63
CA TYR A 218 -5.74 -2.78 1.49
C TYR A 218 -4.88 -2.48 0.26
N LEU A 219 -4.79 -1.20 -0.12
CA LEU A 219 -4.01 -0.79 -1.28
C LEU A 219 -2.52 -1.07 -1.10
N PHE A 220 -1.97 -0.86 0.10
CA PHE A 220 -0.58 -1.21 0.40
C PHE A 220 -0.29 -2.69 0.13
N THR A 221 -1.18 -3.59 0.55
CA THR A 221 -1.05 -5.02 0.25
C THR A 221 -1.10 -5.31 -1.25
N GLU A 222 -1.95 -4.60 -2.00
CA GLU A 222 -2.05 -4.75 -3.46
C GLU A 222 -0.83 -4.16 -4.19
N ILE A 223 -0.26 -3.08 -3.66
CA ILE A 223 1.00 -2.47 -4.16
C ILE A 223 2.16 -3.44 -3.97
N GLN A 224 2.31 -4.04 -2.78
CA GLN A 224 3.37 -5.01 -2.49
C GLN A 224 3.38 -6.22 -3.45
N LYS A 225 2.21 -6.64 -3.94
CA LYS A 225 2.10 -7.76 -4.89
C LYS A 225 2.55 -7.41 -6.31
N ARG A 226 2.54 -6.13 -6.67
CA ARG A 226 2.74 -5.62 -8.03
C ARG A 226 4.02 -4.83 -8.22
N ALA A 227 4.55 -4.27 -7.14
CA ALA A 227 5.77 -3.48 -7.21
C ALA A 227 6.95 -4.34 -7.69
N ILE A 228 7.68 -3.85 -8.68
CA ILE A 228 8.94 -4.43 -9.14
C ILE A 228 9.98 -4.30 -8.03
N SER A 229 10.07 -3.11 -7.46
CA SER A 229 10.89 -2.81 -6.30
C SER A 229 10.24 -1.69 -5.50
N MET A 230 10.33 -1.77 -4.18
CA MET A 230 9.75 -0.78 -3.30
C MET A 230 10.60 -0.60 -2.05
N ARG A 231 10.78 0.65 -1.63
CA ARG A 231 11.40 0.96 -0.35
C ARG A 231 10.59 2.03 0.39
N VAL A 232 10.34 1.78 1.66
CA VAL A 232 9.73 2.74 2.58
C VAL A 232 10.67 2.91 3.77
N ILE A 233 11.08 4.14 4.05
CA ILE A 233 12.04 4.48 5.10
C ILE A 233 11.34 5.33 6.14
N PRO A 234 10.95 4.76 7.29
CA PRO A 234 10.51 5.54 8.44
C PRO A 234 11.73 6.13 9.16
N ILE A 235 11.72 7.42 9.39
CA ILE A 235 12.71 8.15 10.19
C ILE A 235 12.00 8.58 11.46
N GLY A 236 12.18 7.83 12.53
CA GLY A 236 11.61 8.15 13.85
C GLY A 236 12.12 9.49 14.37
N ALA A 237 11.36 10.12 15.28
CA ALA A 237 11.66 11.49 15.73
C ALA A 237 13.06 11.62 16.36
N GLU A 238 13.52 10.63 17.14
CA GLU A 238 14.87 10.63 17.71
C GLU A 238 15.93 10.67 16.60
N ARG A 239 15.84 9.74 15.63
CA ARG A 239 16.79 9.71 14.51
C ARG A 239 16.68 10.93 13.60
N PHE A 240 15.48 11.47 13.45
CA PHE A 240 15.27 12.71 12.72
C PHE A 240 15.99 13.87 13.40
N ASN A 241 15.86 14.02 14.71
CA ASN A 241 16.50 15.09 15.46
C ASN A 241 18.03 14.98 15.39
N GLU A 242 18.60 13.79 15.56
CA GLU A 242 20.03 13.56 15.36
C GLU A 242 20.51 13.97 13.97
N LEU A 243 19.84 13.48 12.92
CA LEU A 243 20.15 13.84 11.54
C LEU A 243 20.00 15.33 11.27
N TYR A 244 18.96 15.95 11.84
CA TYR A 244 18.73 17.37 11.70
C TYR A 244 19.88 18.18 12.32
N ASP A 245 20.35 17.80 13.51
CA ASP A 245 21.49 18.44 14.18
C ASP A 245 22.78 18.23 13.41
N GLU A 246 23.04 17.02 12.90
CA GLU A 246 24.18 16.72 12.00
C GLU A 246 24.16 17.64 10.78
N PHE A 247 23.01 17.73 10.08
CA PHE A 247 22.86 18.56 8.89
C PHE A 247 22.99 20.06 9.21
N HIS A 248 22.40 20.47 10.32
CA HIS A 248 22.45 21.88 10.72
C HIS A 248 23.87 22.33 11.11
N SER A 249 24.68 21.45 11.69
CA SER A 249 26.11 21.73 11.96
C SER A 249 26.93 21.97 10.69
N GLU A 250 26.42 21.54 9.52
CA GLU A 250 27.02 21.73 8.21
C GLU A 250 26.31 22.84 7.38
N ASP A 251 25.57 23.73 8.02
CA ASP A 251 24.76 24.79 7.40
C ASP A 251 23.69 24.27 6.42
N LYS A 252 23.22 23.03 6.63
CA LYS A 252 22.14 22.40 5.84
C LYS A 252 20.81 22.55 6.57
N VAL A 253 19.71 22.50 5.82
CA VAL A 253 18.35 22.65 6.32
C VAL A 253 17.50 21.40 6.07
N LEU A 254 16.25 21.41 6.56
CA LEU A 254 15.32 20.30 6.42
C LEU A 254 15.21 19.73 4.98
N ASP A 255 15.23 20.60 3.97
CA ASP A 255 15.15 20.14 2.57
C ASP A 255 16.36 19.30 2.16
N ASP A 256 17.54 19.51 2.77
CA ASP A 256 18.73 18.69 2.52
C ASP A 256 18.57 17.29 3.11
N LEU A 257 17.95 17.20 4.29
CA LEU A 257 17.62 15.94 4.95
C LEU A 257 16.55 15.17 4.15
N LEU A 258 15.51 15.85 3.67
CA LEU A 258 14.51 15.26 2.79
C LEU A 258 15.16 14.73 1.50
N ALA A 259 15.97 15.56 0.82
CA ALA A 259 16.67 15.14 -0.38
C ALA A 259 17.58 13.94 -0.14
N TRP A 260 18.24 13.85 1.03
CA TRP A 260 19.00 12.68 1.44
C TRP A 260 18.11 11.44 1.57
N GLY A 261 16.97 11.56 2.24
CA GLY A 261 16.04 10.44 2.43
C GLY A 261 15.46 9.91 1.12
N HIS A 262 15.05 10.81 0.21
CA HIS A 262 14.62 10.46 -1.14
C HIS A 262 15.70 9.76 -1.95
N THR A 263 16.95 10.28 -1.88
CA THR A 263 18.11 9.65 -2.54
C THR A 263 18.34 8.24 -2.01
N LYS A 264 18.27 8.06 -0.68
CA LYS A 264 18.46 6.77 -0.04
C LYS A 264 17.38 5.77 -0.48
N ALA A 265 16.11 6.19 -0.46
CA ALA A 265 14.99 5.33 -0.89
C ALA A 265 15.12 4.95 -2.37
N LEU A 266 15.51 5.90 -3.24
CA LEU A 266 15.75 5.65 -4.66
C LEU A 266 16.88 4.64 -4.86
N ASN A 267 18.01 4.86 -4.23
CA ASN A 267 19.19 3.99 -4.36
C ASN A 267 18.84 2.54 -3.97
N GLU A 268 18.10 2.35 -2.87
CA GLU A 268 17.67 1.01 -2.45
C GLU A 268 16.68 0.37 -3.42
N VAL A 269 15.79 1.14 -4.07
CA VAL A 269 14.91 0.64 -5.13
C VAL A 269 15.69 0.21 -6.36
N LEU A 270 16.66 1.02 -6.78
CA LEU A 270 17.50 0.72 -7.95
C LEU A 270 18.41 -0.48 -7.69
N PHE A 271 18.97 -0.60 -6.49
CA PHE A 271 19.89 -1.68 -6.13
C PHE A 271 19.19 -3.02 -5.93
N ASN A 272 17.98 -3.04 -5.32
CA ASN A 272 17.26 -4.28 -4.99
C ASN A 272 16.29 -4.72 -6.10
N SER A 273 16.24 -4.02 -7.23
CA SER A 273 15.40 -4.43 -8.36
C SER A 273 16.02 -5.61 -9.10
N GLU A 274 15.22 -6.66 -9.30
CA GLU A 274 15.58 -7.79 -10.17
C GLU A 274 15.44 -7.45 -11.67
N VAL A 275 14.76 -6.35 -11.98
CA VAL A 275 14.53 -5.84 -13.33
C VAL A 275 15.42 -4.62 -13.55
N ASP A 276 15.97 -4.49 -14.75
CA ASP A 276 16.74 -3.29 -15.11
C ASP A 276 15.81 -2.07 -15.16
N LEU A 277 16.17 -1.04 -14.40
CA LEU A 277 15.45 0.22 -14.31
C LEU A 277 16.14 1.36 -15.10
N VAL A 278 17.12 1.03 -15.94
CA VAL A 278 17.80 2.01 -16.81
C VAL A 278 16.78 2.65 -17.77
N GLY A 279 16.83 3.97 -17.87
CA GLY A 279 15.93 4.73 -18.73
C GLY A 279 14.53 4.96 -18.18
N SER A 280 14.21 4.42 -17.00
CA SER A 280 12.89 4.62 -16.38
C SER A 280 12.62 6.09 -16.04
N GLN A 281 11.35 6.46 -16.00
CA GLN A 281 10.93 7.80 -15.60
C GLN A 281 10.77 7.87 -14.07
N LEU A 282 11.49 8.79 -13.42
CA LEU A 282 11.43 9.08 -11.99
C LEU A 282 10.56 10.32 -11.74
N ILE A 283 9.48 10.16 -11.00
CA ILE A 283 8.53 11.23 -10.68
C ILE A 283 8.52 11.46 -9.18
N ILE A 284 8.79 12.71 -8.77
CA ILE A 284 8.94 13.10 -7.36
C ILE A 284 7.98 14.25 -7.05
N ASP A 285 7.28 14.18 -5.90
CA ASP A 285 6.56 15.35 -5.38
C ASP A 285 7.55 16.42 -4.97
N GLU A 286 7.39 17.64 -5.55
CA GLU A 286 8.39 18.69 -5.45
C GLU A 286 8.34 19.39 -4.08
N PHE A 287 9.39 19.28 -3.29
CA PHE A 287 9.62 20.08 -2.09
C PHE A 287 10.80 21.08 -2.25
N ASN A 288 11.86 20.72 -2.98
CA ASN A 288 12.98 21.59 -3.35
C ASN A 288 13.72 21.00 -4.55
N LYS A 289 13.43 21.54 -5.72
CA LYS A 289 13.96 21.03 -7.00
C LYS A 289 15.48 21.00 -7.07
N ILE A 290 16.12 22.10 -6.68
CA ILE A 290 17.58 22.27 -6.80
C ILE A 290 18.30 21.27 -5.89
N LYS A 291 17.90 21.18 -4.62
CA LYS A 291 18.55 20.30 -3.65
C LYS A 291 18.36 18.83 -4.00
N THR A 292 17.13 18.45 -4.41
CA THR A 292 16.84 17.09 -4.84
C THR A 292 17.67 16.71 -6.05
N GLN A 293 17.66 17.50 -7.13
CA GLN A 293 18.42 17.22 -8.35
C GLN A 293 19.92 17.12 -8.08
N LYS A 294 20.47 18.02 -7.28
CA LYS A 294 21.89 17.97 -6.90
C LYS A 294 22.26 16.65 -6.22
N ARG A 295 21.37 16.16 -5.35
CA ARG A 295 21.65 14.97 -4.54
C ARG A 295 21.50 13.65 -5.31
N ILE A 296 20.49 13.55 -6.18
CA ILE A 296 20.23 12.33 -6.95
C ILE A 296 20.99 12.29 -8.29
N LYS A 297 21.74 13.35 -8.63
CA LYS A 297 22.39 13.51 -9.94
C LYS A 297 23.17 12.27 -10.38
N SER A 298 24.03 11.74 -9.52
CA SER A 298 24.86 10.58 -9.85
C SER A 298 24.03 9.33 -10.16
N LEU A 299 22.96 9.06 -9.39
CA LEU A 299 22.06 7.93 -9.62
C LEU A 299 21.29 8.08 -10.93
N VAL A 300 20.87 9.31 -11.23
CA VAL A 300 20.14 9.63 -12.45
C VAL A 300 21.02 9.44 -13.68
N GLU A 301 22.25 9.94 -13.64
CA GLU A 301 23.22 9.81 -14.75
C GLU A 301 23.62 8.34 -14.94
N GLU A 302 23.91 7.61 -13.85
CA GLU A 302 24.28 6.20 -13.90
C GLU A 302 23.19 5.32 -14.51
N LYS A 303 21.93 5.57 -14.14
CA LYS A 303 20.77 4.80 -14.59
C LYS A 303 20.02 5.45 -15.76
N ASN A 304 20.53 6.55 -16.30
CA ASN A 304 19.88 7.30 -17.39
C ASN A 304 18.40 7.58 -17.11
N LEU A 305 18.06 7.94 -15.87
CA LEU A 305 16.67 8.19 -15.47
C LEU A 305 16.15 9.51 -16.03
N GLN A 306 14.90 9.54 -16.46
CA GLN A 306 14.20 10.76 -16.83
C GLN A 306 13.47 11.33 -15.60
N ILE A 307 13.83 12.53 -15.14
CA ILE A 307 13.27 13.11 -13.92
C ILE A 307 12.13 14.07 -14.21
N ILE A 308 11.00 13.87 -13.54
CA ILE A 308 9.92 14.84 -13.41
C ILE A 308 9.79 15.22 -11.93
N GLN A 309 9.90 16.52 -11.65
CA GLN A 309 9.59 17.08 -10.34
C GLN A 309 8.45 18.08 -10.49
N GLU A 310 7.38 17.84 -9.77
CA GLU A 310 6.14 18.58 -9.96
C GLU A 310 5.42 18.79 -8.62
N HIS A 311 4.95 20.01 -8.35
CA HIS A 311 4.12 20.28 -7.18
C HIS A 311 2.80 19.51 -7.22
N LYS A 312 2.44 18.89 -6.11
CA LYS A 312 1.27 18.03 -5.97
C LYS A 312 1.30 16.87 -6.98
N ALA A 313 2.47 16.28 -7.16
CA ALA A 313 2.63 15.13 -8.03
C ALA A 313 1.79 13.93 -7.55
N ASP A 314 1.54 13.84 -6.23
CA ASP A 314 0.62 12.86 -5.62
C ASP A 314 -0.82 12.94 -6.15
N VAL A 315 -1.22 14.07 -6.70
CA VAL A 315 -2.55 14.27 -7.32
C VAL A 315 -2.52 14.07 -8.83
N LYS A 316 -1.38 14.37 -9.48
CA LYS A 316 -1.24 14.39 -10.94
C LYS A 316 -0.78 13.05 -11.51
N PHE A 317 0.13 12.38 -10.80
CA PHE A 317 0.79 11.16 -11.25
C PHE A 317 0.43 9.97 -10.34
N PRO A 318 -0.26 8.96 -10.88
CA PRO A 318 -0.70 7.82 -10.10
C PRO A 318 0.42 7.07 -9.38
N ILE A 319 1.61 6.97 -9.99
CA ILE A 319 2.76 6.32 -9.34
C ILE A 319 3.22 7.06 -8.07
N VAL A 320 3.10 8.39 -8.04
CA VAL A 320 3.40 9.20 -6.85
C VAL A 320 2.30 9.02 -5.79
N SER A 321 1.01 8.96 -6.21
CA SER A 321 -0.09 8.58 -5.30
C SER A 321 0.16 7.23 -4.63
N ILE A 322 0.69 6.25 -5.38
CA ILE A 322 1.05 4.92 -4.88
C ILE A 322 2.17 5.02 -3.84
N ALA A 323 3.22 5.81 -4.11
CA ALA A 323 4.29 6.06 -3.14
C ALA A 323 3.75 6.75 -1.87
N SER A 324 2.86 7.74 -2.03
CA SER A 324 2.17 8.44 -0.92
C SER A 324 1.40 7.46 -0.03
N ILE A 325 0.65 6.52 -0.63
CA ILE A 325 -0.07 5.48 0.09
C ILE A 325 0.89 4.61 0.91
N CYS A 326 2.03 4.23 0.33
CA CYS A 326 3.05 3.43 1.02
C CYS A 326 3.66 4.18 2.20
N ALA A 327 4.07 5.43 2.00
CA ALA A 327 4.61 6.27 3.05
C ALA A 327 3.61 6.44 4.20
N LYS A 328 2.36 6.76 3.88
CA LYS A 328 1.30 6.97 4.86
C LYS A 328 0.91 5.70 5.60
N HIS A 329 0.90 4.54 4.93
CA HIS A 329 0.60 3.26 5.57
C HIS A 329 1.62 2.94 6.67
N VAL A 330 2.91 2.97 6.33
CA VAL A 330 3.99 2.66 7.28
C VAL A 330 4.00 3.68 8.43
N ARG A 331 3.86 4.97 8.11
CA ARG A 331 3.74 6.01 9.15
C ARG A 331 2.59 5.75 10.11
N ASN A 332 1.41 5.39 9.59
CA ASN A 332 0.24 5.16 10.44
C ASN A 332 0.41 3.94 11.36
N LEU A 333 1.13 2.91 10.91
CA LEU A 333 1.47 1.76 11.77
C LEU A 333 2.39 2.19 12.91
N GLU A 334 3.48 2.88 12.61
CA GLU A 334 4.43 3.38 13.60
C GLU A 334 3.76 4.33 14.62
N VAL A 335 2.87 5.22 14.13
CA VAL A 335 2.08 6.10 15.02
C VAL A 335 1.18 5.28 15.95
N LYS A 336 0.53 4.23 15.46
CA LYS A 336 -0.29 3.35 16.30
C LYS A 336 0.52 2.60 17.35
N ASP A 337 1.71 2.16 16.98
CA ASP A 337 2.61 1.47 17.91
C ASP A 337 3.06 2.42 19.03
N LEU A 338 3.41 3.66 18.67
CA LEU A 338 3.68 4.72 19.64
C LEU A 338 2.46 5.04 20.53
N GLU A 339 1.26 5.18 19.95
CA GLU A 339 0.02 5.39 20.70
C GLU A 339 -0.25 4.27 21.70
N ASN A 340 0.01 3.03 21.33
CA ASN A 340 -0.16 1.86 22.18
C ASN A 340 0.89 1.82 23.30
N GLU A 341 2.16 2.10 22.97
CA GLU A 341 3.27 2.15 23.94
C GLU A 341 3.04 3.22 25.02
N PHE A 342 2.64 4.41 24.56
CA PHE A 342 2.45 5.56 25.48
C PHE A 342 1.02 5.66 26.04
N LYS A 343 0.07 4.85 25.55
CA LYS A 343 -1.36 4.88 25.93
C LYS A 343 -2.01 6.24 25.68
N ILE A 344 -1.64 6.91 24.57
CA ILE A 344 -2.09 8.25 24.19
C ILE A 344 -2.58 8.20 22.74
N LYS A 345 -3.55 9.05 22.39
CA LYS A 345 -4.01 9.29 21.02
C LYS A 345 -3.42 10.59 20.48
N PHE A 346 -2.44 10.50 19.59
CA PHE A 346 -1.77 11.68 19.03
C PHE A 346 -2.67 12.54 18.14
N GLN A 347 -3.61 11.94 17.43
CA GLN A 347 -4.47 12.66 16.46
C GLN A 347 -5.35 13.74 17.08
N ASN A 348 -5.68 13.65 18.38
CA ASN A 348 -6.58 14.55 19.09
C ASN A 348 -5.87 15.41 20.14
N SER A 349 -4.54 15.33 20.22
CA SER A 349 -3.79 15.97 21.30
C SER A 349 -3.10 17.23 20.81
N ASN A 350 -3.42 18.36 21.44
CA ASN A 350 -2.67 19.60 21.23
C ASN A 350 -1.22 19.37 21.70
N PRO A 351 -0.19 19.65 20.90
CA PRO A 351 1.20 19.50 21.31
C PRO A 351 1.53 20.18 22.64
N LYS A 352 0.92 21.33 22.94
CA LYS A 352 1.08 22.05 24.22
C LYS A 352 0.50 21.28 25.41
N GLU A 353 -0.61 20.55 25.23
CA GLU A 353 -1.21 19.73 26.28
C GLU A 353 -0.36 18.49 26.58
N LEU A 354 0.21 17.88 25.56
CA LEU A 354 1.11 16.73 25.70
C LEU A 354 2.42 17.10 26.38
N LEU A 355 2.97 18.28 26.10
CA LEU A 355 4.16 18.80 26.78
C LEU A 355 3.92 19.11 28.27
N MET A 356 2.68 19.32 28.69
CA MET A 356 2.30 19.53 30.09
C MET A 356 2.08 18.23 30.87
N MET A 357 2.12 17.06 30.25
CA MET A 357 1.96 15.79 30.94
C MET A 357 3.23 15.42 31.72
N LYS A 358 3.06 14.73 32.88
CA LYS A 358 4.12 14.41 33.85
C LYS A 358 5.31 13.58 33.35
N ASN A 359 5.34 13.13 32.10
CA ASN A 359 6.43 12.38 31.48
C ASN A 359 7.04 13.12 30.28
N CYS A 360 7.13 14.43 30.34
CA CYS A 360 7.55 15.33 29.27
C CYS A 360 8.89 14.93 28.62
N GLU A 361 9.91 14.51 29.39
CA GLU A 361 11.21 14.14 28.84
C GLU A 361 11.15 12.97 27.86
N LYS A 362 10.27 11.98 28.14
CA LYS A 362 10.09 10.82 27.26
C LYS A 362 9.38 11.21 25.96
N PHE A 363 8.48 12.20 26.01
CA PHE A 363 7.78 12.72 24.82
C PHE A 363 8.65 13.66 23.98
N LEU A 364 9.56 14.42 24.58
CA LEU A 364 10.49 15.26 23.85
C LEU A 364 11.38 14.48 22.88
N LYS A 365 11.70 13.22 23.22
CA LYS A 365 12.43 12.32 22.33
C LYS A 365 11.62 11.83 21.14
N LEU A 366 10.29 11.95 21.19
CA LEU A 366 9.36 11.51 20.15
C LEU A 366 8.81 12.67 19.30
N ALA A 367 9.05 13.90 19.73
CA ALA A 367 8.65 15.09 19.01
C ALA A 367 9.79 15.61 18.13
N TYR A 368 9.45 16.09 16.96
CA TYR A 368 10.41 16.83 16.13
C TYR A 368 10.75 18.15 16.79
N ILE A 369 12.04 18.36 17.02
CA ILE A 369 12.56 19.67 17.41
C ILE A 369 12.67 20.47 16.10
N LYS A 370 11.72 21.40 15.90
CA LYS A 370 11.72 22.31 14.76
C LYS A 370 12.39 23.61 15.12
#